data_7b03a1b3004d82fd4f3884ad6ac06024
#
_entry.id   7b03a1b3004d82fd4f3884ad6ac06024
#
_cell.length_a   1.000
_cell.length_b   1.000
_cell.length_c   1.000
_cell.angle_alpha   90.00
_cell.angle_beta   90.00
_cell.angle_gamma   90.00
#
_symmetry.space_group_name_H-M   'P 1'
#
loop_
_entity.id
_entity.type
_entity.pdbx_description
1 polymer ?
#
loop_
_entity_poly.entity_id
_entity_poly.type
_entity_poly.pdbx_seq_one_letter_code
_entity_poly.pdbx_strand_id
1 'polypeptide(L)'
;LLVALALPISVEAAASAYEKEIKPVLKERCYACHGALKQKAGLRVDTVAFIKEASVIASGDPEKSELVQRIRSNDEEERMPPEGHALTQVEVKAIMDWITAGALAPEGERPEDDPLEHWAFQKIERPDIPKVDDISHPVDALLAAKQKDRGIIPVAAVDRKLAIRRLYLDLIGLPPTRGQLEDNRPWEAIVDELLASPQHGERWARHWMDVWRYSDWYGLGAQLRYSQRHLWHWRDWIVESLNENAGYDSMVRAMLAGDELFPDNPDQVRATGFLARNYFLFNRTTWLDNTIEHTGKAFLGLTINCAKCHDHKYDPISAVDYYRFRAIFEPHQVRLDPLPGDADLDKNGLPRVFDDNLEAVTYVHQRGDEKKPDKETKIDPQVPEFLSAFASPIKKIKLPLPAYAPGSSKWVQEAQLEAAKKRVEKATAELVKAETTTEEAASQMDLAKLKWEAARAEHKSVEATIAADQFRFANPGKSNEDLFRTAAKTQVAAVLARSKVERLGTDAKKKKAAREAKKKAEERLAQLDKGKVEYDSLRVTRKALE
;
A
#
# COMPACT_ATOMS: atom_id res chain seq x y z
N LEU A 1 37.06 -65.31 -16.99
CA LEU A 1 35.70 -64.90 -16.62
C LEU A 1 35.77 -64.26 -15.23
N LEU A 2 35.75 -62.92 -15.15
CA LEU A 2 35.53 -62.19 -13.94
C LEU A 2 34.01 -62.00 -13.77
N VAL A 3 33.43 -62.79 -12.86
CA VAL A 3 32.06 -62.57 -12.39
C VAL A 3 32.10 -61.37 -11.41
N ALA A 4 31.61 -60.21 -11.81
CA ALA A 4 31.38 -59.12 -10.91
C ALA A 4 30.25 -59.51 -9.94
N LEU A 5 30.56 -59.82 -8.71
CA LEU A 5 29.59 -59.92 -7.62
C LEU A 5 29.04 -58.52 -7.36
N ALA A 6 27.82 -58.26 -7.83
CA ALA A 6 27.03 -57.13 -7.38
C ALA A 6 26.61 -57.43 -5.92
N LEU A 7 27.26 -56.77 -4.97
CA LEU A 7 26.83 -56.80 -3.56
C LEU A 7 25.42 -56.19 -3.47
N PRO A 8 24.45 -56.80 -2.82
CA PRO A 8 23.15 -56.22 -2.61
C PRO A 8 23.32 -54.96 -1.76
N ILE A 9 22.93 -53.80 -2.32
CA ILE A 9 22.83 -52.55 -1.55
C ILE A 9 21.83 -52.84 -0.43
N SER A 10 22.23 -52.64 0.82
CA SER A 10 21.31 -52.85 1.95
C SER A 10 20.14 -51.86 1.82
N VAL A 11 18.94 -52.28 2.22
CA VAL A 11 17.72 -51.46 2.20
C VAL A 11 17.96 -50.12 2.92
N GLU A 12 18.72 -50.11 4.00
CA GLU A 12 19.13 -48.91 4.74
C GLU A 12 20.02 -47.96 3.94
N ALA A 13 20.95 -48.50 3.13
CA ALA A 13 21.82 -47.66 2.28
C ALA A 13 21.00 -47.00 1.14
N ALA A 14 20.05 -47.72 0.55
CA ALA A 14 19.17 -47.18 -0.49
C ALA A 14 18.19 -46.13 0.06
N ALA A 15 17.64 -46.33 1.25
CA ALA A 15 16.78 -45.34 1.93
C ALA A 15 17.57 -44.07 2.32
N SER A 16 18.81 -44.21 2.78
CA SER A 16 19.70 -43.06 3.07
C SER A 16 20.08 -42.28 1.83
N ALA A 17 20.26 -42.96 0.68
CA ALA A 17 20.51 -42.30 -0.61
C ALA A 17 19.28 -41.49 -1.09
N TYR A 18 18.07 -42.03 -0.90
CA TYR A 18 16.84 -41.31 -1.21
C TYR A 18 16.74 -39.98 -0.42
N GLU A 19 16.94 -40.03 0.90
CA GLU A 19 16.84 -38.82 1.75
C GLU A 19 17.88 -37.75 1.41
N LYS A 20 19.09 -38.17 1.05
CA LYS A 20 20.22 -37.25 0.80
C LYS A 20 20.28 -36.72 -0.63
N GLU A 21 19.87 -37.51 -1.62
CA GLU A 21 20.11 -37.23 -3.02
C GLU A 21 18.80 -36.99 -3.81
N ILE A 22 17.75 -37.79 -3.53
CA ILE A 22 16.53 -37.76 -4.33
C ILE A 22 15.49 -36.78 -3.76
N LYS A 23 15.18 -36.90 -2.47
CA LYS A 23 14.17 -36.07 -1.81
C LYS A 23 14.47 -34.56 -1.92
N PRO A 24 15.73 -34.10 -1.79
CA PRO A 24 16.05 -32.66 -2.04
C PRO A 24 15.76 -32.22 -3.47
N VAL A 25 16.07 -33.07 -4.47
CA VAL A 25 15.76 -32.76 -5.88
C VAL A 25 14.26 -32.69 -6.11
N LEU A 26 13.50 -33.67 -5.62
CA LEU A 26 12.03 -33.65 -5.70
C LEU A 26 11.45 -32.43 -5.03
N LYS A 27 11.97 -32.07 -3.84
CA LYS A 27 11.52 -30.90 -3.09
C LYS A 27 11.77 -29.60 -3.85
N GLU A 28 12.95 -29.43 -4.41
CA GLU A 28 13.31 -28.20 -5.13
C GLU A 28 12.61 -28.08 -6.49
N ARG A 29 12.48 -29.21 -7.22
CA ARG A 29 12.08 -29.22 -8.62
C ARG A 29 10.62 -29.59 -8.87
N CYS A 30 9.99 -30.36 -7.97
CA CYS A 30 8.70 -31.00 -8.24
C CYS A 30 7.59 -30.56 -7.27
N TYR A 31 7.88 -30.36 -5.96
CA TYR A 31 6.86 -30.14 -4.93
C TYR A 31 6.04 -28.86 -5.13
N ALA A 32 6.60 -27.83 -5.77
CA ALA A 32 5.84 -26.61 -6.08
C ALA A 32 4.57 -26.85 -6.92
N CYS A 33 4.54 -27.97 -7.68
CA CYS A 33 3.40 -28.37 -8.52
C CYS A 33 2.80 -29.72 -8.11
N HIS A 34 3.60 -30.59 -7.45
CA HIS A 34 3.24 -31.98 -7.12
C HIS A 34 3.55 -32.29 -5.66
N GLY A 35 3.36 -31.36 -4.73
CA GLY A 35 3.56 -31.50 -3.29
C GLY A 35 2.26 -31.40 -2.51
N ALA A 36 2.38 -31.06 -1.21
CA ALA A 36 1.23 -30.91 -0.33
C ALA A 36 0.29 -29.77 -0.76
N LEU A 37 0.87 -28.63 -1.18
CA LEU A 37 0.10 -27.43 -1.57
C LEU A 37 -0.63 -27.60 -2.90
N LYS A 38 -0.03 -28.29 -3.87
CA LYS A 38 -0.59 -28.49 -5.22
C LYS A 38 -0.35 -29.90 -5.70
N GLN A 39 -1.35 -30.43 -6.38
CA GLN A 39 -1.35 -31.77 -6.95
C GLN A 39 -1.78 -31.70 -8.40
N LYS A 40 -0.97 -31.02 -9.24
CA LYS A 40 -1.28 -30.88 -10.68
C LYS A 40 -1.39 -32.27 -11.32
N ALA A 41 -2.41 -32.46 -12.15
CA ALA A 41 -2.78 -33.75 -12.73
C ALA A 41 -3.07 -34.86 -11.68
N GLY A 42 -3.41 -34.49 -10.43
CA GLY A 42 -3.65 -35.44 -9.36
C GLY A 42 -2.38 -36.12 -8.82
N LEU A 43 -1.18 -35.68 -9.23
CA LEU A 43 0.10 -36.27 -8.85
C LEU A 43 0.68 -35.57 -7.60
N ARG A 44 1.04 -36.38 -6.60
CA ARG A 44 1.80 -35.98 -5.42
C ARG A 44 3.09 -36.79 -5.33
N VAL A 45 4.24 -36.12 -5.10
CA VAL A 45 5.57 -36.75 -5.13
C VAL A 45 6.41 -36.52 -3.86
N ASP A 46 5.80 -36.07 -2.79
CA ASP A 46 6.49 -35.78 -1.50
C ASP A 46 6.71 -37.01 -0.63
N THR A 47 6.12 -38.14 -1.01
CA THR A 47 6.48 -39.46 -0.48
C THR A 47 6.61 -40.48 -1.60
N VAL A 48 7.45 -41.50 -1.37
CA VAL A 48 7.59 -42.63 -2.31
C VAL A 48 6.28 -43.41 -2.43
N ALA A 49 5.48 -43.46 -1.37
CA ALA A 49 4.15 -44.10 -1.40
C ALA A 49 3.23 -43.42 -2.43
N PHE A 50 3.12 -42.10 -2.43
CA PHE A 50 2.31 -41.35 -3.40
C PHE A 50 2.83 -41.48 -4.84
N ILE A 51 4.18 -41.48 -5.01
CA ILE A 51 4.78 -41.68 -6.34
C ILE A 51 4.39 -43.04 -6.92
N LYS A 52 4.41 -44.08 -6.08
CA LYS A 52 4.03 -45.46 -6.47
C LYS A 52 2.53 -45.60 -6.71
N GLU A 53 1.71 -45.00 -5.87
CA GLU A 53 0.25 -44.96 -6.00
C GLU A 53 -0.17 -44.32 -7.32
N ALA A 54 0.48 -43.22 -7.72
CA ALA A 54 0.26 -42.55 -8.98
C ALA A 54 0.76 -43.33 -10.20
N SER A 55 1.47 -44.44 -10.00
CA SER A 55 2.01 -45.30 -11.08
C SER A 55 2.95 -44.61 -12.07
N VAL A 56 3.55 -43.47 -11.67
CA VAL A 56 4.48 -42.72 -12.54
C VAL A 56 5.90 -43.30 -12.53
N ILE A 57 6.17 -44.31 -11.72
CA ILE A 57 7.42 -45.06 -11.72
C ILE A 57 7.16 -46.57 -11.82
N ALA A 58 8.00 -47.25 -12.60
CA ALA A 58 8.08 -48.69 -12.66
C ALA A 58 9.31 -49.13 -11.82
N SER A 59 9.09 -49.61 -10.60
CA SER A 59 10.19 -49.99 -9.68
C SER A 59 11.09 -51.03 -10.36
N GLY A 60 12.40 -50.77 -10.41
CA GLY A 60 13.40 -51.61 -11.08
C GLY A 60 13.58 -51.32 -12.58
N ASP A 61 12.71 -50.54 -13.22
CA ASP A 61 12.78 -50.23 -14.65
C ASP A 61 12.59 -48.70 -14.92
N PRO A 62 13.68 -47.92 -14.85
CA PRO A 62 13.61 -46.48 -15.08
C PRO A 62 13.15 -46.10 -16.48
N GLU A 63 13.42 -46.90 -17.52
CA GLU A 63 13.05 -46.58 -18.90
C GLU A 63 11.53 -46.71 -19.16
N LYS A 64 10.83 -47.52 -18.34
CA LYS A 64 9.36 -47.61 -18.37
C LYS A 64 8.68 -46.64 -17.40
N SER A 65 9.44 -45.86 -16.67
CA SER A 65 8.90 -44.88 -15.71
C SER A 65 8.53 -43.58 -16.39
N GLU A 66 7.25 -43.18 -16.35
CA GLU A 66 6.76 -41.91 -16.92
C GLU A 66 7.52 -40.71 -16.35
N LEU A 67 7.81 -40.71 -15.04
CA LEU A 67 8.61 -39.69 -14.39
C LEU A 67 9.95 -39.48 -15.10
N VAL A 68 10.66 -40.56 -15.45
CA VAL A 68 11.95 -40.48 -16.18
C VAL A 68 11.77 -39.95 -17.58
N GLN A 69 10.72 -40.39 -18.28
CA GLN A 69 10.42 -39.92 -19.63
C GLN A 69 10.17 -38.40 -19.61
N ARG A 70 9.38 -37.89 -18.65
CA ARG A 70 9.07 -36.46 -18.50
C ARG A 70 10.30 -35.61 -18.16
N ILE A 71 11.14 -36.04 -17.23
CA ILE A 71 12.34 -35.25 -16.83
C ILE A 71 13.45 -35.27 -17.89
N ARG A 72 13.42 -36.22 -18.85
CA ARG A 72 14.37 -36.35 -19.95
C ARG A 72 13.85 -35.75 -21.25
N SER A 73 12.56 -35.42 -21.35
CA SER A 73 11.97 -34.90 -22.59
C SER A 73 12.63 -33.57 -22.97
N ASN A 74 12.91 -33.44 -24.29
CA ASN A 74 13.34 -32.18 -24.91
C ASN A 74 12.16 -31.34 -25.42
N ASP A 75 10.96 -31.92 -25.41
CA ASP A 75 9.74 -31.21 -25.80
C ASP A 75 9.28 -30.34 -24.60
N GLU A 76 9.17 -29.04 -24.83
CA GLU A 76 8.78 -28.07 -23.80
C GLU A 76 7.34 -28.30 -23.30
N GLU A 77 6.47 -28.91 -24.08
CA GLU A 77 5.10 -29.24 -23.67
C GLU A 77 5.02 -30.48 -22.78
N GLU A 78 5.99 -31.39 -22.91
CA GLU A 78 6.03 -32.64 -22.14
C GLU A 78 7.02 -32.64 -20.99
N ARG A 79 8.06 -31.83 -21.07
CA ARG A 79 9.16 -31.81 -20.10
C ARG A 79 8.70 -31.39 -18.71
N MET A 80 9.23 -32.05 -17.70
CA MET A 80 9.12 -31.66 -16.29
C MET A 80 10.48 -31.31 -15.70
N PRO A 81 10.60 -30.18 -14.94
CA PRO A 81 9.57 -29.15 -14.76
C PRO A 81 9.32 -28.37 -16.07
N PRO A 82 8.07 -27.86 -16.28
CA PRO A 82 7.72 -27.12 -17.50
C PRO A 82 8.36 -25.73 -17.52
N GLU A 83 8.70 -25.20 -16.35
CA GLU A 83 9.29 -23.86 -16.18
C GLU A 83 10.69 -23.97 -15.55
N GLY A 84 11.57 -23.04 -15.89
CA GLY A 84 12.94 -23.01 -15.38
C GLY A 84 13.88 -23.95 -16.12
N HIS A 85 15.03 -24.24 -15.50
CA HIS A 85 16.05 -25.12 -16.07
C HIS A 85 15.64 -26.59 -15.94
N ALA A 86 15.90 -27.37 -16.98
CA ALA A 86 15.80 -28.83 -16.93
C ALA A 86 16.67 -29.40 -15.80
N LEU A 87 16.35 -30.62 -15.35
CA LEU A 87 17.20 -31.34 -14.42
C LEU A 87 18.57 -31.57 -15.04
N THR A 88 19.61 -31.49 -14.21
CA THR A 88 20.98 -31.85 -14.63
C THR A 88 21.10 -33.34 -14.90
N GLN A 89 22.08 -33.73 -15.69
CA GLN A 89 22.33 -35.16 -15.95
C GLN A 89 22.63 -35.94 -14.65
N VAL A 90 23.21 -35.27 -13.66
CA VAL A 90 23.51 -35.87 -12.34
C VAL A 90 22.21 -36.16 -11.58
N GLU A 91 21.28 -35.16 -11.56
CA GLU A 91 19.96 -35.33 -10.92
C GLU A 91 19.13 -36.42 -11.60
N VAL A 92 19.08 -36.40 -12.94
CA VAL A 92 18.38 -37.43 -13.73
C VAL A 92 18.97 -38.81 -13.44
N LYS A 93 20.29 -38.93 -13.46
CA LYS A 93 20.98 -40.21 -13.17
C LYS A 93 20.67 -40.72 -11.76
N ALA A 94 20.72 -39.86 -10.76
CA ALA A 94 20.41 -40.23 -9.38
C ALA A 94 18.98 -40.79 -9.24
N ILE A 95 17.99 -40.14 -9.89
CA ILE A 95 16.60 -40.61 -9.89
C ILE A 95 16.49 -41.98 -10.59
N MET A 96 17.16 -42.15 -11.74
CA MET A 96 17.18 -43.44 -12.45
C MET A 96 17.82 -44.55 -11.64
N ASP A 97 18.95 -44.29 -11.00
CA ASP A 97 19.65 -45.27 -10.13
C ASP A 97 18.76 -45.67 -8.94
N TRP A 98 18.06 -44.71 -8.32
CA TRP A 98 17.11 -44.96 -7.23
C TRP A 98 15.92 -45.85 -7.70
N ILE A 99 15.34 -45.56 -8.89
CA ILE A 99 14.28 -46.39 -9.44
C ILE A 99 14.79 -47.81 -9.75
N THR A 100 16.00 -47.92 -10.31
CA THR A 100 16.66 -49.22 -10.59
C THR A 100 16.84 -50.04 -9.34
N ALA A 101 17.16 -49.40 -8.22
CA ALA A 101 17.28 -50.03 -6.90
C ALA A 101 15.92 -50.39 -6.25
N GLY A 102 14.79 -50.20 -6.99
CA GLY A 102 13.45 -50.58 -6.53
C GLY A 102 12.63 -49.43 -5.94
N ALA A 103 13.12 -48.18 -6.04
CA ALA A 103 12.48 -47.00 -5.48
C ALA A 103 12.08 -47.16 -4.01
N LEU A 104 13.09 -47.44 -3.19
CA LEU A 104 12.90 -47.72 -1.75
C LEU A 104 12.71 -46.41 -0.98
N ALA A 105 11.77 -46.42 -0.04
CA ALA A 105 11.51 -45.36 0.91
C ALA A 105 12.17 -45.63 2.26
N PRO A 106 12.53 -44.61 3.07
CA PRO A 106 12.88 -44.78 4.45
C PRO A 106 11.68 -45.26 5.28
N GLU A 107 11.95 -46.02 6.33
CA GLU A 107 10.92 -46.48 7.26
C GLU A 107 10.28 -45.25 7.96
N GLY A 108 8.94 -45.18 7.98
CA GLY A 108 8.21 -44.10 8.62
C GLY A 108 8.24 -42.78 7.85
N GLU A 109 8.50 -42.79 6.52
CA GLU A 109 8.36 -41.58 5.67
C GLU A 109 6.99 -40.93 5.87
N ARG A 110 6.99 -39.62 6.12
CA ARG A 110 5.77 -38.84 6.27
C ARG A 110 5.62 -37.84 5.12
N PRO A 111 4.38 -37.59 4.65
CA PRO A 111 4.11 -36.54 3.71
C PRO A 111 4.41 -35.15 4.32
N GLU A 112 4.64 -34.17 3.46
CA GLU A 112 4.68 -32.76 3.92
C GLU A 112 3.33 -32.36 4.51
N ASP A 113 3.38 -31.60 5.60
CA ASP A 113 2.19 -31.00 6.22
C ASP A 113 1.50 -30.05 5.23
N ASP A 114 0.19 -29.90 5.35
CA ASP A 114 -0.54 -28.90 4.56
C ASP A 114 -0.04 -27.51 4.94
N PRO A 115 0.46 -26.70 3.99
CA PRO A 115 0.91 -25.33 4.27
C PRO A 115 -0.15 -24.45 4.92
N LEU A 116 -1.45 -24.72 4.71
CA LEU A 116 -2.54 -24.02 5.39
C LEU A 116 -2.64 -24.36 6.88
N GLU A 117 -2.12 -25.53 7.30
CA GLU A 117 -2.05 -25.90 8.73
C GLU A 117 -0.90 -25.23 9.47
N HIS A 118 0.00 -24.55 8.74
CA HIS A 118 1.08 -23.81 9.39
C HIS A 118 0.51 -22.75 10.35
N TRP A 119 1.08 -22.65 11.54
CA TRP A 119 0.59 -21.81 12.63
C TRP A 119 0.33 -20.35 12.22
N ALA A 120 1.07 -19.81 11.24
CA ALA A 120 0.92 -18.43 10.77
C ALA A 120 -0.40 -18.18 10.01
N PHE A 121 -1.04 -19.24 9.50
CA PHE A 121 -2.33 -19.16 8.80
C PHE A 121 -3.50 -19.61 9.69
N GLN A 122 -3.21 -20.08 10.91
CA GLN A 122 -4.21 -20.50 11.85
C GLN A 122 -4.70 -19.34 12.72
N LYS A 123 -5.89 -19.49 13.29
CA LYS A 123 -6.41 -18.54 14.25
C LYS A 123 -5.48 -18.44 15.46
N ILE A 124 -5.20 -17.19 15.87
CA ILE A 124 -4.33 -16.94 17.01
C ILE A 124 -4.99 -17.47 18.28
N GLU A 125 -4.29 -18.34 18.97
CA GLU A 125 -4.67 -18.89 20.27
C GLU A 125 -3.70 -18.40 21.35
N ARG A 126 -4.25 -18.15 22.55
CA ARG A 126 -3.41 -17.77 23.69
C ARG A 126 -2.68 -19.00 24.21
N PRO A 127 -1.33 -19.00 24.22
CA PRO A 127 -0.58 -20.16 24.70
C PRO A 127 -0.71 -20.33 26.22
N ASP A 128 -0.62 -21.57 26.69
CA ASP A 128 -0.49 -21.86 28.10
C ASP A 128 0.83 -21.29 28.64
N ILE A 129 0.75 -20.59 29.78
CA ILE A 129 1.91 -19.99 30.41
C ILE A 129 2.59 -21.04 31.29
N PRO A 130 3.85 -21.43 31.00
CA PRO A 130 4.59 -22.37 31.83
C PRO A 130 4.76 -21.84 33.25
N LYS A 131 4.60 -22.73 34.25
CA LYS A 131 4.93 -22.38 35.62
C LYS A 131 6.46 -22.53 35.79
N VAL A 132 7.12 -21.41 36.08
CA VAL A 132 8.55 -21.33 36.36
C VAL A 132 8.71 -20.63 37.69
N ASP A 133 9.47 -21.24 38.60
CA ASP A 133 9.68 -20.70 39.93
C ASP A 133 10.26 -19.28 39.87
N ASP A 134 9.76 -18.38 40.70
CA ASP A 134 10.16 -16.98 40.83
C ASP A 134 9.92 -16.10 39.59
N ILE A 135 9.19 -16.57 38.56
CA ILE A 135 8.87 -15.82 37.37
C ILE A 135 7.35 -15.60 37.27
N SER A 136 6.92 -14.35 37.43
CA SER A 136 5.49 -13.97 37.35
C SER A 136 5.07 -13.45 35.98
N HIS A 137 5.99 -12.87 35.20
CA HIS A 137 5.67 -12.29 33.90
C HIS A 137 5.56 -13.36 32.81
N PRO A 138 4.46 -13.42 32.05
CA PRO A 138 4.21 -14.47 31.04
C PRO A 138 5.31 -14.63 30.00
N VAL A 139 5.85 -13.51 29.49
CA VAL A 139 6.91 -13.54 28.46
C VAL A 139 8.19 -14.14 29.04
N ASP A 140 8.55 -13.79 30.28
CA ASP A 140 9.73 -14.31 30.94
C ASP A 140 9.59 -15.81 31.25
N ALA A 141 8.38 -16.26 31.64
CA ALA A 141 8.08 -17.66 31.85
C ALA A 141 8.23 -18.48 30.57
N LEU A 142 7.70 -17.99 29.44
CA LEU A 142 7.86 -18.62 28.12
C LEU A 142 9.32 -18.69 27.66
N LEU A 143 10.08 -17.60 27.89
CA LEU A 143 11.51 -17.54 27.57
C LEU A 143 12.31 -18.49 28.43
N ALA A 144 12.08 -18.49 29.73
CA ALA A 144 12.80 -19.37 30.68
C ALA A 144 12.57 -20.86 30.40
N ALA A 145 11.32 -21.24 30.07
CA ALA A 145 11.02 -22.60 29.63
C ALA A 145 11.82 -22.99 28.39
N LYS A 146 11.83 -22.18 27.34
CA LYS A 146 12.60 -22.43 26.11
C LYS A 146 14.11 -22.44 26.33
N GLN A 147 14.62 -21.59 27.22
CA GLN A 147 16.04 -21.58 27.58
C GLN A 147 16.43 -22.89 28.29
N LYS A 148 15.60 -23.36 29.23
CA LYS A 148 15.79 -24.61 29.94
C LYS A 148 15.82 -25.80 28.98
N ASP A 149 14.86 -25.86 28.05
CA ASP A 149 14.79 -26.95 27.05
C ASP A 149 16.03 -27.01 26.15
N ARG A 150 16.67 -25.88 25.90
CA ARG A 150 17.88 -25.77 25.06
C ARG A 150 19.19 -25.76 25.86
N GLY A 151 19.14 -25.89 27.17
CA GLY A 151 20.32 -25.80 28.04
C GLY A 151 21.01 -24.44 28.03
N ILE A 152 20.26 -23.35 27.72
CA ILE A 152 20.81 -22.00 27.69
C ILE A 152 20.76 -21.43 29.10
N ILE A 153 21.91 -21.00 29.62
CA ILE A 153 22.02 -20.31 30.89
C ILE A 153 22.06 -18.81 30.65
N PRO A 154 21.06 -18.02 31.14
CA PRO A 154 21.07 -16.59 31.02
C PRO A 154 22.31 -15.96 31.68
N VAL A 155 22.84 -14.90 31.05
CA VAL A 155 23.93 -14.13 31.67
C VAL A 155 23.39 -13.26 32.81
N ALA A 156 24.26 -12.88 33.74
CA ALA A 156 23.89 -12.01 34.85
C ALA A 156 23.34 -10.65 34.36
N ALA A 157 22.44 -10.05 35.13
CA ALA A 157 21.91 -8.74 34.87
C ALA A 157 23.04 -7.69 34.82
N VAL A 158 22.92 -6.74 33.91
CA VAL A 158 23.88 -5.62 33.82
C VAL A 158 23.72 -4.64 34.99
N ASP A 159 24.76 -3.83 35.25
CA ASP A 159 24.65 -2.76 36.24
C ASP A 159 23.59 -1.71 35.87
N ARG A 160 23.04 -1.03 36.88
CA ARG A 160 21.93 -0.10 36.72
C ARG A 160 22.25 1.03 35.74
N LYS A 161 23.46 1.60 35.77
CA LYS A 161 23.83 2.71 34.87
C LYS A 161 23.84 2.29 33.43
N LEU A 162 24.33 1.09 33.13
CA LEU A 162 24.30 0.53 31.78
C LEU A 162 22.86 0.20 31.36
N ALA A 163 22.03 -0.32 32.28
CA ALA A 163 20.61 -0.55 32.01
C ALA A 163 19.86 0.75 31.69
N ILE A 164 20.05 1.82 32.48
CA ILE A 164 19.48 3.15 32.21
C ILE A 164 19.95 3.69 30.85
N ARG A 165 21.25 3.56 30.54
CA ARG A 165 21.76 3.99 29.23
C ARG A 165 21.08 3.27 28.09
N ARG A 166 20.87 1.96 28.17
CA ARG A 166 20.15 1.18 27.15
C ARG A 166 18.71 1.63 27.03
N LEU A 167 18.02 1.80 28.17
CA LEU A 167 16.63 2.24 28.21
C LEU A 167 16.41 3.58 27.49
N TYR A 168 17.25 4.57 27.74
CA TYR A 168 17.19 5.86 27.07
C TYR A 168 17.41 5.75 25.56
N LEU A 169 18.42 4.99 25.13
CA LEU A 169 18.70 4.79 23.72
C LEU A 169 17.59 4.01 22.99
N ASP A 170 16.96 3.07 23.67
CA ASP A 170 15.87 2.27 23.08
C ASP A 170 14.57 3.08 23.00
N LEU A 171 14.17 3.75 24.11
CA LEU A 171 12.87 4.41 24.17
C LEU A 171 12.85 5.76 23.46
N ILE A 172 13.89 6.58 23.60
CA ILE A 172 13.92 7.93 23.05
C ILE A 172 15.07 8.20 22.07
N GLY A 173 15.98 7.25 21.88
CA GLY A 173 17.10 7.38 20.94
C GLY A 173 18.21 8.31 21.36
N LEU A 174 18.13 8.90 22.57
CA LEU A 174 19.10 9.85 23.10
C LEU A 174 19.85 9.26 24.30
N PRO A 175 21.12 9.57 24.49
CA PRO A 175 21.84 9.13 25.68
C PRO A 175 21.36 9.92 26.92
N PRO A 176 21.29 9.28 28.09
CA PRO A 176 20.99 9.98 29.33
C PRO A 176 22.09 10.98 29.71
N THR A 177 21.72 12.06 30.39
CA THR A 177 22.65 12.95 31.04
C THR A 177 23.34 12.27 32.24
N ARG A 178 24.41 12.87 32.77
CA ARG A 178 25.10 12.33 33.95
C ARG A 178 24.15 12.19 35.18
N GLY A 179 23.26 13.17 35.41
CA GLY A 179 22.28 13.10 36.51
C GLY A 179 21.27 11.98 36.30
N GLN A 180 20.80 11.75 35.06
CA GLN A 180 19.87 10.67 34.76
C GLN A 180 20.51 9.28 34.89
N LEU A 181 21.83 9.14 34.67
CA LEU A 181 22.55 7.86 34.93
C LEU A 181 22.59 7.51 36.43
N GLU A 182 22.45 8.49 37.29
CA GLU A 182 22.46 8.36 38.76
C GLU A 182 21.04 8.31 39.34
N ASP A 183 19.99 8.23 38.52
CA ASP A 183 18.60 8.17 38.93
C ASP A 183 18.31 6.84 39.69
N ASN A 184 17.92 6.98 40.94
CA ASN A 184 17.61 5.86 41.84
C ASN A 184 16.09 5.63 42.01
N ARG A 185 15.25 6.34 41.31
CA ARG A 185 13.79 6.10 41.32
C ARG A 185 13.47 4.65 40.91
N PRO A 186 12.26 4.14 41.23
CA PRO A 186 11.79 2.87 40.71
C PRO A 186 11.97 2.77 39.19
N TRP A 187 12.33 1.59 38.71
CA TRP A 187 12.58 1.37 37.28
C TRP A 187 11.39 1.76 36.41
N GLU A 188 10.20 1.37 36.85
CA GLU A 188 8.93 1.62 36.15
C GLU A 188 8.67 3.12 36.00
N ALA A 189 8.99 3.93 37.04
CA ALA A 189 8.81 5.36 36.96
C ALA A 189 9.71 6.05 35.92
N ILE A 190 10.92 5.52 35.70
CA ILE A 190 11.81 5.99 34.62
C ILE A 190 11.28 5.55 33.26
N VAL A 191 10.79 4.32 33.15
CA VAL A 191 10.17 3.79 31.90
C VAL A 191 8.96 4.64 31.53
N ASP A 192 8.04 4.88 32.47
CA ASP A 192 6.81 5.67 32.24
C ASP A 192 7.13 7.10 31.79
N GLU A 193 8.13 7.73 32.41
CA GLU A 193 8.59 9.07 32.03
C GLU A 193 9.10 9.10 30.58
N LEU A 194 9.90 8.10 30.19
CA LEU A 194 10.45 8.03 28.85
C LEU A 194 9.38 7.68 27.80
N LEU A 195 8.43 6.84 28.14
CA LEU A 195 7.29 6.52 27.27
C LEU A 195 6.36 7.73 27.07
N ALA A 196 6.22 8.60 28.08
CA ALA A 196 5.46 9.83 27.99
C ALA A 196 6.21 10.97 27.27
N SER A 197 7.49 10.79 26.97
CA SER A 197 8.31 11.79 26.28
C SER A 197 7.95 11.89 24.79
N PRO A 198 7.82 13.12 24.23
CA PRO A 198 7.60 13.29 22.78
C PRO A 198 8.67 12.61 21.91
N GLN A 199 9.91 12.50 22.40
CA GLN A 199 11.00 11.82 21.73
C GLN A 199 10.75 10.32 21.56
N HIS A 200 9.86 9.70 22.35
CA HIS A 200 9.46 8.32 22.19
C HIS A 200 8.82 8.09 20.81
N GLY A 201 7.81 8.89 20.46
CA GLY A 201 7.18 8.83 19.15
C GLY A 201 8.15 9.14 18.02
N GLU A 202 9.02 10.16 18.15
CA GLU A 202 10.04 10.48 17.15
C GLU A 202 11.00 9.30 16.92
N ARG A 203 11.46 8.65 17.99
CA ARG A 203 12.36 7.50 17.94
C ARG A 203 11.69 6.28 17.30
N TRP A 204 10.52 5.91 17.77
CA TRP A 204 9.83 4.70 17.34
C TRP A 204 9.16 4.86 15.98
N ALA A 205 8.69 6.06 15.64
CA ALA A 205 8.20 6.35 14.29
C ALA A 205 9.26 6.04 13.22
N ARG A 206 10.55 6.27 13.51
CA ARG A 206 11.63 5.92 12.57
C ARG A 206 11.64 4.45 12.20
N HIS A 207 11.42 3.56 13.18
CA HIS A 207 11.37 2.12 12.95
C HIS A 207 10.11 1.72 12.16
N TRP A 208 8.95 2.28 12.52
CA TRP A 208 7.69 2.03 11.79
C TRP A 208 7.72 2.60 10.38
N MET A 209 8.31 3.76 10.18
CA MET A 209 8.50 4.36 8.84
C MET A 209 9.35 3.47 7.93
N ASP A 210 10.34 2.75 8.44
CA ASP A 210 11.09 1.77 7.66
C ASP A 210 10.20 0.58 7.25
N VAL A 211 9.41 0.04 8.17
CA VAL A 211 8.46 -1.06 7.89
C VAL A 211 7.39 -0.61 6.90
N TRP A 212 6.83 0.57 7.09
CA TRP A 212 5.78 1.14 6.25
C TRP A 212 6.32 1.88 5.02
N ARG A 213 7.65 1.92 4.85
CA ARG A 213 8.36 2.46 3.69
C ARG A 213 8.07 3.94 3.43
N TYR A 214 8.03 4.75 4.49
CA TYR A 214 7.94 6.20 4.38
C TYR A 214 9.18 6.78 3.69
N SER A 215 8.99 7.82 2.86
CA SER A 215 10.08 8.61 2.28
C SER A 215 9.59 10.03 2.01
N ASP A 216 10.39 11.02 2.36
CA ASP A 216 10.17 12.44 1.99
C ASP A 216 10.48 12.72 0.52
N TRP A 217 11.20 11.81 -0.12
CA TRP A 217 11.57 11.99 -1.51
C TRP A 217 10.38 11.71 -2.44
N TYR A 218 9.99 12.71 -3.24
CA TYR A 218 8.91 12.58 -4.21
C TYR A 218 9.41 12.48 -5.68
N GLY A 219 10.68 12.12 -5.88
CA GLY A 219 11.28 11.77 -7.15
C GLY A 219 11.33 12.91 -8.15
N LEU A 220 10.91 12.67 -9.39
CA LEU A 220 10.92 13.63 -10.48
C LEU A 220 9.94 14.82 -10.30
N GLY A 221 9.44 15.03 -9.10
CA GLY A 221 8.62 16.17 -8.73
C GLY A 221 7.14 16.04 -9.10
N ALA A 222 6.47 17.19 -9.15
CA ALA A 222 5.03 17.29 -9.35
C ALA A 222 4.49 16.61 -10.62
N GLN A 223 5.33 16.43 -11.63
CA GLN A 223 4.92 15.80 -12.88
C GLN A 223 4.59 14.31 -12.74
N LEU A 224 5.28 13.61 -11.85
CA LEU A 224 5.17 12.17 -11.69
C LEU A 224 4.48 11.75 -10.39
N ARG A 225 4.74 12.47 -9.29
CA ARG A 225 4.35 12.07 -7.94
C ARG A 225 3.87 13.25 -7.11
N TYR A 226 2.94 14.01 -7.65
CA TYR A 226 2.44 15.21 -7.00
C TYR A 226 1.88 14.96 -5.59
N SER A 227 1.23 13.83 -5.37
CA SER A 227 0.68 13.43 -4.06
C SER A 227 1.74 13.26 -2.98
N GLN A 228 3.00 13.04 -3.35
CA GLN A 228 4.08 12.85 -2.37
C GLN A 228 4.68 14.18 -1.87
N ARG A 229 4.31 15.30 -2.47
CA ARG A 229 4.82 16.64 -2.09
C ARG A 229 4.57 16.98 -0.63
N HIS A 230 3.45 16.55 -0.07
CA HIS A 230 3.04 16.83 1.30
C HIS A 230 2.89 15.56 2.14
N LEU A 231 3.65 14.51 1.81
CA LEU A 231 3.54 13.23 2.48
C LEU A 231 4.00 13.29 3.96
N TRP A 232 4.71 14.34 4.34
CA TRP A 232 5.09 14.63 5.72
C TRP A 232 3.89 14.69 6.69
N HIS A 233 2.67 14.96 6.22
CA HIS A 233 1.46 14.85 7.02
C HIS A 233 1.26 13.44 7.59
N TRP A 234 1.58 12.42 6.80
CA TRP A 234 1.52 11.04 7.27
C TRP A 234 2.64 10.71 8.26
N ARG A 235 3.86 11.23 8.05
CA ARG A 235 4.96 11.10 9.02
C ARG A 235 4.56 11.67 10.38
N ASP A 236 4.02 12.88 10.39
CA ASP A 236 3.64 13.56 11.61
C ASP A 236 2.51 12.80 12.32
N TRP A 237 1.54 12.29 11.57
CA TRP A 237 0.49 11.41 12.10
C TRP A 237 1.07 10.14 12.75
N ILE A 238 2.10 9.51 12.19
CA ILE A 238 2.76 8.34 12.80
C ILE A 238 3.37 8.71 14.15
N VAL A 239 4.12 9.82 14.22
CA VAL A 239 4.77 10.29 15.46
C VAL A 239 3.72 10.62 16.52
N GLU A 240 2.69 11.37 16.15
CA GLU A 240 1.59 11.76 17.02
C GLU A 240 0.83 10.54 17.55
N SER A 241 0.45 9.60 16.67
CA SER A 241 -0.25 8.36 17.05
C SER A 241 0.55 7.51 18.05
N LEU A 242 1.88 7.45 17.91
CA LEU A 242 2.73 6.73 18.85
C LEU A 242 2.80 7.44 20.21
N ASN A 243 2.90 8.78 20.22
CA ASN A 243 2.90 9.57 21.44
C ASN A 243 1.54 9.54 22.18
N GLU A 244 0.45 9.37 21.43
CA GLU A 244 -0.91 9.18 21.96
C GLU A 244 -1.18 7.73 22.38
N ASN A 245 -0.20 6.84 22.21
CA ASN A 245 -0.34 5.39 22.47
C ASN A 245 -1.52 4.77 21.72
N ALA A 246 -1.72 5.17 20.46
CA ALA A 246 -2.78 4.63 19.61
C ALA A 246 -2.58 3.12 19.39
N GLY A 247 -3.67 2.35 19.43
CA GLY A 247 -3.62 0.91 19.18
C GLY A 247 -3.12 0.60 17.76
N TYR A 248 -2.22 -0.37 17.66
CA TYR A 248 -1.65 -0.78 16.37
C TYR A 248 -2.72 -1.16 15.34
N ASP A 249 -3.76 -1.89 15.76
CA ASP A 249 -4.90 -2.26 14.92
C ASP A 249 -5.65 -1.03 14.39
N SER A 250 -5.81 0.00 15.22
CA SER A 250 -6.44 1.27 14.84
C SER A 250 -5.58 2.03 13.83
N MET A 251 -4.25 2.04 14.02
CA MET A 251 -3.32 2.63 13.06
C MET A 251 -3.36 1.92 11.70
N VAL A 252 -3.36 0.58 11.69
CA VAL A 252 -3.46 -0.20 10.45
C VAL A 252 -4.77 0.08 9.71
N ARG A 253 -5.90 0.11 10.44
CA ARG A 253 -7.22 0.43 9.85
C ARG A 253 -7.24 1.84 9.25
N ALA A 254 -6.68 2.83 9.96
CA ALA A 254 -6.61 4.19 9.46
C ALA A 254 -5.74 4.31 8.19
N MET A 255 -4.64 3.57 8.11
CA MET A 255 -3.77 3.56 6.93
C MET A 255 -4.41 2.90 5.70
N LEU A 256 -5.25 1.87 5.88
CA LEU A 256 -5.84 1.11 4.79
C LEU A 256 -7.25 1.56 4.39
N ALA A 257 -8.01 2.11 5.34
CA ALA A 257 -9.41 2.48 5.16
C ALA A 257 -9.79 3.79 5.89
N GLY A 258 -8.83 4.70 6.10
CA GLY A 258 -9.07 5.95 6.81
C GLY A 258 -10.02 6.89 6.08
N ASP A 259 -10.11 6.79 4.76
CA ASP A 259 -11.06 7.54 3.93
C ASP A 259 -12.51 7.09 4.14
N GLU A 260 -12.74 5.82 4.50
CA GLU A 260 -14.05 5.28 4.83
C GLU A 260 -14.40 5.44 6.32
N LEU A 261 -13.42 5.22 7.20
CA LEU A 261 -13.62 5.24 8.65
C LEU A 261 -13.73 6.65 9.21
N PHE A 262 -12.98 7.59 8.62
CA PHE A 262 -12.82 8.96 9.12
C PHE A 262 -12.99 10.02 8.00
N PRO A 263 -14.02 9.92 7.15
CA PRO A 263 -14.12 10.69 5.91
C PRO A 263 -14.07 12.22 6.10
N ASP A 264 -14.54 12.71 7.27
CA ASP A 264 -14.63 14.13 7.62
C ASP A 264 -13.54 14.59 8.60
N ASN A 265 -12.62 13.71 8.97
CA ASN A 265 -11.56 14.02 9.92
C ASN A 265 -10.19 14.10 9.21
N PRO A 266 -9.72 15.31 8.85
CA PRO A 266 -8.44 15.47 8.16
C PRO A 266 -7.26 14.89 8.94
N ASP A 267 -7.28 14.94 10.27
CA ASP A 267 -6.20 14.43 11.12
C ASP A 267 -6.06 12.92 11.03
N GLN A 268 -7.15 12.20 10.97
CA GLN A 268 -7.13 10.73 10.83
C GLN A 268 -6.91 10.30 9.37
N VAL A 269 -7.46 11.02 8.41
CA VAL A 269 -7.28 10.72 6.97
C VAL A 269 -5.82 10.85 6.52
N ARG A 270 -4.97 11.62 7.23
CA ARG A 270 -3.52 11.66 7.00
C ARG A 270 -2.89 10.26 6.94
N ALA A 271 -3.44 9.30 7.67
CA ALA A 271 -2.99 7.91 7.67
C ALA A 271 -3.00 7.27 6.27
N THR A 272 -3.95 7.64 5.39
CA THR A 272 -4.03 7.12 4.01
C THR A 272 -2.83 7.50 3.15
N GLY A 273 -1.93 8.33 3.67
CA GLY A 273 -0.61 8.57 3.11
C GLY A 273 0.18 7.27 2.87
N PHE A 274 -0.08 6.20 3.63
CA PHE A 274 0.46 4.88 3.39
C PHE A 274 0.16 4.38 1.97
N LEU A 275 -1.06 4.52 1.49
CA LEU A 275 -1.47 4.13 0.14
C LEU A 275 -1.04 5.17 -0.91
N ALA A 276 -1.16 6.46 -0.56
CA ALA A 276 -0.84 7.55 -1.48
C ALA A 276 0.65 7.64 -1.85
N ARG A 277 1.57 7.23 -0.95
CA ARG A 277 3.02 7.36 -1.15
C ARG A 277 3.57 6.65 -2.40
N ASN A 278 2.94 5.58 -2.83
CA ASN A 278 3.36 4.80 -4.01
C ASN A 278 2.68 5.27 -5.30
N TYR A 279 1.81 6.28 -5.22
CA TYR A 279 1.08 6.77 -6.38
C TYR A 279 2.02 7.09 -7.54
N PHE A 280 1.73 6.53 -8.72
CA PHE A 280 2.51 6.72 -9.92
C PHE A 280 1.59 7.11 -11.08
N LEU A 281 1.75 8.34 -11.55
CA LEU A 281 0.86 9.01 -12.50
C LEU A 281 0.64 8.22 -13.80
N PHE A 282 1.70 7.63 -14.35
CA PHE A 282 1.68 7.06 -15.70
C PHE A 282 1.36 5.57 -15.75
N ASN A 283 1.34 4.88 -14.62
CA ASN A 283 1.05 3.45 -14.59
C ASN A 283 0.32 3.07 -13.29
N ARG A 284 -1.01 2.97 -13.42
CA ARG A 284 -1.89 2.55 -12.33
C ARG A 284 -1.57 1.14 -11.84
N THR A 285 -1.22 0.23 -12.75
CA THR A 285 -0.86 -1.16 -12.39
C THR A 285 0.36 -1.18 -11.49
N THR A 286 1.41 -0.41 -11.79
CA THR A 286 2.59 -0.30 -10.93
C THR A 286 2.22 0.24 -9.53
N TRP A 287 1.33 1.22 -9.44
CA TRP A 287 0.87 1.72 -8.14
C TRP A 287 0.14 0.65 -7.33
N LEU A 288 -0.83 -0.05 -7.95
CA LEU A 288 -1.59 -1.11 -7.28
C LEU A 288 -0.70 -2.30 -6.89
N ASP A 289 0.22 -2.72 -7.76
CA ASP A 289 1.17 -3.79 -7.45
C ASP A 289 2.04 -3.43 -6.24
N ASN A 290 2.54 -2.19 -6.18
CA ASN A 290 3.28 -1.69 -5.01
C ASN A 290 2.41 -1.64 -3.75
N THR A 291 1.14 -1.25 -3.89
CA THR A 291 0.19 -1.21 -2.76
C THR A 291 0.00 -2.60 -2.17
N ILE A 292 -0.24 -3.60 -3.02
CA ILE A 292 -0.41 -5.01 -2.60
C ILE A 292 0.87 -5.54 -1.96
N GLU A 293 2.01 -5.37 -2.62
CA GLU A 293 3.30 -5.83 -2.13
C GLU A 293 3.61 -5.27 -0.75
N HIS A 294 3.44 -3.95 -0.58
CA HIS A 294 3.80 -3.31 0.68
C HIS A 294 2.77 -3.56 1.79
N THR A 295 1.49 -3.71 1.46
CA THR A 295 0.48 -4.12 2.43
C THR A 295 0.75 -5.55 2.92
N GLY A 296 1.05 -6.48 2.01
CA GLY A 296 1.44 -7.85 2.37
C GLY A 296 2.67 -7.90 3.25
N LYS A 297 3.75 -7.21 2.88
CA LYS A 297 5.00 -7.20 3.65
C LYS A 297 4.86 -6.50 5.00
N ALA A 298 4.19 -5.35 5.04
CA ALA A 298 4.11 -4.52 6.24
C ALA A 298 3.19 -5.09 7.33
N PHE A 299 2.07 -5.70 6.93
CA PHE A 299 1.02 -6.10 7.87
C PHE A 299 0.83 -7.62 7.98
N LEU A 300 1.19 -8.37 6.96
CA LEU A 300 1.03 -9.82 6.94
C LEU A 300 2.38 -10.58 7.01
N GLY A 301 3.51 -9.90 6.76
CA GLY A 301 4.81 -10.56 6.68
C GLY A 301 4.96 -11.49 5.47
N LEU A 302 4.13 -11.31 4.44
CA LEU A 302 4.04 -12.18 3.27
C LEU A 302 4.57 -11.52 1.99
N THR A 303 5.16 -12.31 1.10
CA THR A 303 5.63 -11.88 -0.23
C THR A 303 4.59 -12.16 -1.31
N ILE A 304 3.44 -11.52 -1.23
CA ILE A 304 2.27 -11.77 -2.10
C ILE A 304 2.54 -11.47 -3.58
N ASN A 305 3.48 -10.58 -3.88
CA ASN A 305 3.78 -10.13 -5.24
C ASN A 305 4.23 -11.26 -6.20
N CYS A 306 4.77 -12.36 -5.69
CA CYS A 306 5.09 -13.53 -6.50
C CYS A 306 3.84 -14.14 -7.14
N ALA A 307 2.70 -14.05 -6.47
CA ALA A 307 1.43 -14.59 -6.93
C ALA A 307 0.77 -13.77 -8.06
N LYS A 308 1.33 -12.63 -8.46
CA LYS A 308 0.84 -11.86 -9.62
C LYS A 308 0.88 -12.65 -10.93
N CYS A 309 1.91 -13.47 -11.13
CA CYS A 309 2.17 -14.14 -12.41
C CYS A 309 1.74 -15.62 -12.41
N HIS A 310 1.85 -16.29 -11.28
CA HIS A 310 1.55 -17.71 -11.06
C HIS A 310 1.29 -17.88 -9.57
N ASP A 311 0.70 -18.99 -9.15
CA ASP A 311 0.52 -19.27 -7.73
C ASP A 311 1.87 -19.27 -7.00
N HIS A 312 1.88 -18.78 -5.75
CA HIS A 312 3.10 -18.70 -4.95
C HIS A 312 3.76 -20.08 -4.84
N LYS A 313 5.11 -20.11 -4.86
CA LYS A 313 5.87 -21.37 -4.92
C LYS A 313 5.79 -22.16 -3.62
N TYR A 314 5.79 -21.47 -2.49
CA TYR A 314 5.94 -22.07 -1.16
C TYR A 314 4.74 -21.84 -0.24
N ASP A 315 4.10 -20.68 -0.38
CA ASP A 315 2.98 -20.28 0.47
C ASP A 315 1.64 -20.59 -0.20
N PRO A 316 0.56 -20.82 0.56
CA PRO A 316 -0.77 -21.14 0.04
C PRO A 316 -1.48 -19.91 -0.54
N ILE A 317 -0.81 -19.19 -1.43
CA ILE A 317 -1.30 -17.96 -2.07
C ILE A 317 -1.45 -18.21 -3.57
N SER A 318 -2.68 -18.29 -4.05
CA SER A 318 -2.96 -18.46 -5.48
C SER A 318 -2.81 -17.14 -6.26
N ALA A 319 -2.64 -17.22 -7.59
CA ALA A 319 -2.71 -16.04 -8.43
C ALA A 319 -4.08 -15.36 -8.33
N VAL A 320 -5.14 -16.13 -8.19
CA VAL A 320 -6.50 -15.59 -7.98
C VAL A 320 -6.58 -14.79 -6.68
N ASP A 321 -5.92 -15.22 -5.59
CA ASP A 321 -5.88 -14.49 -4.32
C ASP A 321 -5.15 -13.15 -4.44
N TYR A 322 -4.09 -13.09 -5.24
CA TYR A 322 -3.45 -11.82 -5.56
C TYR A 322 -4.44 -10.83 -6.19
N TYR A 323 -5.23 -11.28 -7.17
CA TYR A 323 -6.20 -10.41 -7.85
C TYR A 323 -7.45 -10.13 -7.00
N ARG A 324 -7.87 -11.02 -6.11
CA ARG A 324 -8.89 -10.74 -5.07
C ARG A 324 -8.43 -9.61 -4.15
N PHE A 325 -7.17 -9.68 -3.71
CA PHE A 325 -6.58 -8.65 -2.86
C PHE A 325 -6.40 -7.33 -3.63
N ARG A 326 -5.99 -7.39 -4.90
CA ARG A 326 -5.92 -6.23 -5.78
C ARG A 326 -7.28 -5.55 -5.95
N ALA A 327 -8.35 -6.32 -6.11
CA ALA A 327 -9.70 -5.81 -6.33
C ALA A 327 -10.19 -4.91 -5.20
N ILE A 328 -9.70 -5.10 -3.96
CA ILE A 328 -9.99 -4.22 -2.81
C ILE A 328 -9.49 -2.79 -3.09
N PHE A 329 -8.34 -2.64 -3.74
CA PHE A 329 -7.71 -1.34 -4.02
C PHE A 329 -8.03 -0.80 -5.42
N GLU A 330 -8.72 -1.55 -6.26
CA GLU A 330 -9.02 -1.14 -7.65
C GLU A 330 -9.83 0.16 -7.74
N PRO A 331 -10.78 0.50 -6.85
CA PRO A 331 -11.49 1.77 -6.87
C PRO A 331 -10.64 2.98 -6.49
N HIS A 332 -9.52 2.80 -5.79
CA HIS A 332 -8.75 3.86 -5.17
C HIS A 332 -8.17 4.86 -6.19
N GLN A 333 -8.15 6.12 -5.80
CA GLN A 333 -7.47 7.23 -6.45
C GLN A 333 -6.88 8.14 -5.39
N VAL A 334 -5.90 8.97 -5.77
CA VAL A 334 -5.26 9.94 -4.89
C VAL A 334 -5.68 11.36 -5.28
N ARG A 335 -5.97 12.19 -4.28
CA ARG A 335 -6.20 13.63 -4.44
C ARG A 335 -5.52 14.41 -3.32
N LEU A 336 -5.37 15.72 -3.53
CA LEU A 336 -5.01 16.65 -2.47
C LEU A 336 -6.27 17.35 -1.99
N ASP A 337 -6.52 17.34 -0.69
CA ASP A 337 -7.57 18.08 -0.03
C ASP A 337 -6.99 19.27 0.75
N PRO A 338 -7.75 20.35 0.96
CA PRO A 338 -7.34 21.45 1.82
C PRO A 338 -7.34 21.01 3.30
N LEU A 339 -6.60 21.75 4.11
CA LEU A 339 -6.63 21.58 5.56
C LEU A 339 -7.38 22.75 6.22
N PRO A 340 -7.96 22.57 7.42
CA PRO A 340 -8.59 23.64 8.15
C PRO A 340 -7.65 24.85 8.31
N GLY A 341 -8.13 26.04 7.89
CA GLY A 341 -7.36 27.28 7.93
C GLY A 341 -6.38 27.50 6.77
N ASP A 342 -6.15 26.53 5.89
CA ASP A 342 -5.28 26.70 4.72
C ASP A 342 -5.95 26.13 3.45
N ALA A 343 -6.27 27.02 2.52
CA ALA A 343 -6.89 26.66 1.23
C ALA A 343 -5.87 26.46 0.10
N ASP A 344 -4.58 26.69 0.35
CA ASP A 344 -3.52 26.60 -0.65
C ASP A 344 -2.96 25.17 -0.71
N LEU A 345 -3.47 24.38 -1.64
CA LEU A 345 -3.04 22.99 -1.86
C LEU A 345 -1.55 22.87 -2.25
N ASP A 346 -0.97 23.92 -2.85
CA ASP A 346 0.46 23.88 -3.23
C ASP A 346 1.36 24.09 -2.01
N LYS A 347 0.88 24.84 -1.03
CA LYS A 347 1.59 25.11 0.22
C LYS A 347 1.40 24.00 1.24
N ASN A 348 0.15 23.54 1.41
CA ASN A 348 -0.23 22.66 2.50
C ASN A 348 -1.42 21.75 2.11
N GLY A 349 -1.32 21.04 0.99
CA GLY A 349 -2.34 20.07 0.57
C GLY A 349 -2.19 18.75 1.29
N LEU A 350 -3.28 18.14 1.70
CA LEU A 350 -3.31 16.82 2.31
C LEU A 350 -3.46 15.73 1.24
N PRO A 351 -2.42 14.93 0.94
CA PRO A 351 -2.58 13.79 0.05
C PRO A 351 -3.39 12.70 0.75
N ARG A 352 -4.48 12.30 0.11
CA ARG A 352 -5.34 11.23 0.61
C ARG A 352 -5.79 10.30 -0.51
N VAL A 353 -6.07 9.06 -0.14
CA VAL A 353 -6.76 8.10 -1.00
C VAL A 353 -8.27 8.27 -0.83
N PHE A 354 -9.02 7.95 -1.87
CA PHE A 354 -10.48 7.89 -1.88
C PHE A 354 -10.94 6.97 -3.01
N ASP A 355 -12.16 6.45 -2.91
CA ASP A 355 -12.78 5.67 -3.97
C ASP A 355 -13.32 6.59 -5.06
N ASP A 356 -12.71 6.52 -6.24
CA ASP A 356 -13.10 7.32 -7.43
C ASP A 356 -13.99 6.53 -8.38
N ASN A 357 -13.71 5.23 -8.57
CA ASN A 357 -14.42 4.37 -9.50
C ASN A 357 -14.93 3.10 -8.82
N LEU A 358 -16.14 3.17 -8.29
CA LEU A 358 -16.80 2.04 -7.62
C LEU A 358 -17.17 0.88 -8.56
N GLU A 359 -17.21 1.14 -9.87
CA GLU A 359 -17.49 0.14 -10.92
C GLU A 359 -16.22 -0.44 -11.55
N ALA A 360 -15.06 -0.17 -10.93
CA ALA A 360 -13.79 -0.73 -11.39
C ALA A 360 -13.84 -2.26 -11.37
N VAL A 361 -13.35 -2.88 -12.44
CA VAL A 361 -13.34 -4.33 -12.60
C VAL A 361 -11.91 -4.84 -12.62
N THR A 362 -11.64 -5.84 -11.81
CA THR A 362 -10.35 -6.53 -11.78
C THR A 362 -10.43 -7.84 -12.56
N TYR A 363 -9.37 -8.16 -13.30
CA TYR A 363 -9.19 -9.41 -14.02
C TYR A 363 -7.84 -10.02 -13.67
N VAL A 364 -7.73 -11.34 -13.81
CA VAL A 364 -6.42 -12.02 -13.75
C VAL A 364 -5.63 -11.64 -15.00
N HIS A 365 -4.37 -11.27 -14.83
CA HIS A 365 -3.46 -10.99 -15.95
C HIS A 365 -2.65 -12.24 -16.28
N GLN A 366 -2.69 -12.70 -17.52
CA GLN A 366 -1.92 -13.86 -17.97
C GLN A 366 -0.43 -13.65 -17.73
N ARG A 367 0.17 -14.47 -16.87
CA ARG A 367 1.57 -14.34 -16.43
C ARG A 367 1.91 -12.93 -15.90
N GLY A 368 0.94 -12.24 -15.28
CA GLY A 368 1.11 -10.89 -14.76
C GLY A 368 1.17 -9.75 -15.79
N ASP A 369 0.97 -10.05 -17.08
CA ASP A 369 0.98 -9.05 -18.17
C ASP A 369 -0.35 -8.28 -18.20
N GLU A 370 -0.32 -7.00 -17.80
CA GLU A 370 -1.49 -6.12 -17.79
C GLU A 370 -2.16 -5.93 -19.16
N LYS A 371 -1.43 -6.19 -20.24
CA LYS A 371 -1.96 -6.12 -21.62
C LYS A 371 -2.76 -7.36 -22.02
N LYS A 372 -2.70 -8.42 -21.20
CA LYS A 372 -3.38 -9.69 -21.43
C LYS A 372 -4.30 -10.06 -20.25
N PRO A 373 -5.32 -9.24 -19.94
CA PRO A 373 -6.30 -9.58 -18.92
C PRO A 373 -7.17 -10.75 -19.41
N ASP A 374 -7.44 -11.70 -18.54
CA ASP A 374 -8.48 -12.71 -18.75
C ASP A 374 -9.85 -12.09 -18.53
N LYS A 375 -10.47 -11.61 -19.60
CA LYS A 375 -11.76 -10.91 -19.54
C LYS A 375 -12.96 -11.82 -19.32
N GLU A 376 -12.79 -13.13 -19.38
CA GLU A 376 -13.86 -14.09 -19.16
C GLU A 376 -14.15 -14.24 -17.66
N THR A 377 -13.13 -14.07 -16.81
CA THR A 377 -13.24 -14.23 -15.37
C THR A 377 -13.06 -12.90 -14.64
N LYS A 378 -14.19 -12.29 -14.25
CA LYS A 378 -14.19 -11.12 -13.35
C LYS A 378 -13.82 -11.54 -11.95
N ILE A 379 -12.93 -10.77 -11.31
CA ILE A 379 -12.54 -10.94 -9.91
C ILE A 379 -13.20 -9.85 -9.06
N ASP A 380 -14.05 -10.27 -8.14
CA ASP A 380 -14.65 -9.38 -7.16
C ASP A 380 -13.74 -9.21 -5.92
N PRO A 381 -13.79 -8.05 -5.23
CA PRO A 381 -13.04 -7.85 -4.01
C PRO A 381 -13.47 -8.86 -2.94
N GLN A 382 -12.53 -9.64 -2.45
CA GLN A 382 -12.75 -10.67 -1.43
C GLN A 382 -11.51 -10.78 -0.54
N VAL A 383 -11.72 -11.31 0.66
CA VAL A 383 -10.60 -11.75 1.49
C VAL A 383 -9.93 -12.93 0.79
N PRO A 384 -8.60 -12.90 0.57
CA PRO A 384 -7.86 -14.01 0.01
C PRO A 384 -8.10 -15.32 0.78
N GLU A 385 -8.05 -16.45 0.10
CA GLU A 385 -8.37 -17.76 0.70
C GLU A 385 -7.47 -18.12 1.88
N PHE A 386 -6.18 -17.79 1.80
CA PHE A 386 -5.23 -17.99 2.89
C PHE A 386 -5.53 -17.15 4.15
N LEU A 387 -6.42 -16.16 4.08
CA LEU A 387 -6.93 -15.38 5.21
C LEU A 387 -8.36 -15.74 5.58
N SER A 388 -8.95 -16.79 5.01
CA SER A 388 -10.36 -17.15 5.19
C SER A 388 -10.74 -17.39 6.66
N ALA A 389 -9.81 -17.89 7.48
CA ALA A 389 -10.02 -18.07 8.92
C ALA A 389 -10.31 -16.73 9.66
N PHE A 390 -9.94 -15.59 9.08
CA PHE A 390 -10.11 -14.24 9.63
C PHE A 390 -11.20 -13.45 8.88
N ALA A 391 -11.85 -14.06 7.88
CA ALA A 391 -12.80 -13.38 7.03
C ALA A 391 -14.01 -12.87 7.82
N SER A 392 -14.37 -11.61 7.58
CA SER A 392 -15.62 -11.01 8.07
C SER A 392 -16.48 -10.60 6.87
N PRO A 393 -17.82 -10.61 7.00
CA PRO A 393 -18.69 -10.16 5.94
C PRO A 393 -18.38 -8.73 5.50
N ILE A 394 -18.20 -8.51 4.20
CA ILE A 394 -18.02 -7.18 3.62
C ILE A 394 -19.32 -6.40 3.76
N LYS A 395 -19.27 -5.23 4.40
CA LYS A 395 -20.42 -4.34 4.60
C LYS A 395 -20.28 -3.13 3.68
N LYS A 396 -21.32 -2.84 2.92
CA LYS A 396 -21.37 -1.58 2.15
C LYS A 396 -21.54 -0.41 3.11
N ILE A 397 -20.69 0.59 2.98
CA ILE A 397 -20.71 1.83 3.77
C ILE A 397 -21.25 2.95 2.88
N LYS A 398 -22.16 3.76 3.44
CA LYS A 398 -22.59 5.00 2.79
C LYS A 398 -21.76 6.15 3.35
N LEU A 399 -20.85 6.65 2.55
CA LEU A 399 -20.01 7.78 2.94
C LEU A 399 -20.82 9.10 2.94
N PRO A 400 -20.49 10.03 3.86
CA PRO A 400 -21.10 11.36 3.86
C PRO A 400 -20.60 12.18 2.66
N LEU A 401 -21.40 13.18 2.28
CA LEU A 401 -21.10 14.02 1.11
C LEU A 401 -19.69 14.62 1.12
N PRO A 402 -19.14 15.13 2.23
CA PRO A 402 -17.78 15.69 2.27
C PRO A 402 -16.66 14.71 1.89
N ALA A 403 -16.89 13.40 2.06
CA ALA A 403 -15.90 12.38 1.71
C ALA A 403 -15.52 12.40 0.21
N TYR A 404 -16.51 12.68 -0.66
CA TYR A 404 -16.32 12.74 -2.12
C TYR A 404 -16.53 14.15 -2.70
N ALA A 405 -17.12 15.06 -1.93
CA ALA A 405 -17.32 16.46 -2.30
C ALA A 405 -16.86 17.39 -1.17
N PRO A 406 -15.53 17.56 -0.93
CA PRO A 406 -14.99 18.37 0.18
C PRO A 406 -15.50 19.81 0.20
N GLY A 407 -15.83 20.38 -0.97
CA GLY A 407 -16.45 21.71 -1.09
C GLY A 407 -17.82 21.86 -0.43
N SER A 408 -18.46 20.75 -0.01
CA SER A 408 -19.69 20.78 0.79
C SER A 408 -19.45 21.10 2.27
N SER A 409 -18.22 20.92 2.76
CA SER A 409 -17.86 21.24 4.15
C SER A 409 -17.81 22.75 4.38
N LYS A 410 -18.47 23.23 5.43
CA LYS A 410 -18.56 24.64 5.76
C LYS A 410 -17.18 25.30 5.95
N TRP A 411 -16.28 24.62 6.67
CA TRP A 411 -14.93 25.12 6.89
C TRP A 411 -14.10 25.25 5.61
N VAL A 412 -14.32 24.35 4.62
CA VAL A 412 -13.66 24.46 3.30
C VAL A 412 -14.17 25.68 2.55
N GLN A 413 -15.48 25.91 2.56
CA GLN A 413 -16.09 27.09 1.93
C GLN A 413 -15.59 28.37 2.57
N GLU A 414 -15.54 28.44 3.91
CA GLU A 414 -15.00 29.57 4.68
C GLU A 414 -13.53 29.83 4.36
N ALA A 415 -12.69 28.78 4.32
CA ALA A 415 -11.27 28.90 3.99
C ALA A 415 -11.05 29.43 2.54
N GLN A 416 -11.82 28.96 1.58
CA GLN A 416 -11.74 29.43 0.20
C GLN A 416 -12.19 30.88 0.06
N LEU A 417 -13.26 31.26 0.76
CA LEU A 417 -13.75 32.64 0.78
C LEU A 417 -12.73 33.59 1.40
N GLU A 418 -12.14 33.20 2.53
CA GLU A 418 -11.12 33.99 3.21
C GLU A 418 -9.86 34.13 2.35
N ALA A 419 -9.43 33.07 1.66
CA ALA A 419 -8.31 33.14 0.73
C ALA A 419 -8.60 34.09 -0.45
N ALA A 420 -9.84 34.12 -0.95
CA ALA A 420 -10.25 35.03 -2.00
C ALA A 420 -10.26 36.51 -1.51
N LYS A 421 -10.73 36.76 -0.28
CA LYS A 421 -10.66 38.08 0.36
C LYS A 421 -9.22 38.57 0.52
N LYS A 422 -8.33 37.77 1.04
CA LYS A 422 -6.90 38.09 1.18
C LYS A 422 -6.25 38.44 -0.17
N ARG A 423 -6.65 37.76 -1.26
CA ARG A 423 -6.20 38.14 -2.61
C ARG A 423 -6.68 39.53 -3.03
N VAL A 424 -7.91 39.88 -2.72
CA VAL A 424 -8.45 41.25 -2.98
C VAL A 424 -7.67 42.27 -2.17
N GLU A 425 -7.47 42.05 -0.88
CA GLU A 425 -6.73 42.95 0.00
C GLU A 425 -5.30 43.19 -0.51
N LYS A 426 -4.59 42.07 -0.86
CA LYS A 426 -3.25 42.16 -1.44
C LYS A 426 -3.24 42.97 -2.74
N ALA A 427 -4.17 42.70 -3.65
CA ALA A 427 -4.25 43.40 -4.93
C ALA A 427 -4.62 44.86 -4.74
N THR A 428 -5.44 45.21 -3.73
CA THR A 428 -5.76 46.59 -3.36
C THR A 428 -4.52 47.33 -2.86
N ALA A 429 -3.71 46.68 -1.98
CA ALA A 429 -2.47 47.28 -1.51
C ALA A 429 -1.44 47.50 -2.63
N GLU A 430 -1.35 46.54 -3.59
CA GLU A 430 -0.52 46.71 -4.79
C GLU A 430 -0.98 47.87 -5.67
N LEU A 431 -2.30 48.05 -5.82
CA LEU A 431 -2.89 49.16 -6.61
C LEU A 431 -2.60 50.51 -5.95
N VAL A 432 -2.88 50.66 -4.65
CA VAL A 432 -2.59 51.88 -3.89
C VAL A 432 -1.10 52.24 -3.96
N LYS A 433 -0.23 51.26 -3.85
CA LYS A 433 1.23 51.47 -3.99
C LYS A 433 1.58 51.97 -5.39
N ALA A 434 0.96 51.44 -6.42
CA ALA A 434 1.20 51.85 -7.81
C ALA A 434 0.70 53.27 -8.07
N GLU A 435 -0.41 53.71 -7.42
CA GLU A 435 -0.94 55.06 -7.50
C GLU A 435 -0.05 56.13 -6.84
N THR A 436 0.78 55.74 -5.86
CA THR A 436 1.67 56.66 -5.13
C THR A 436 3.08 56.78 -5.73
N THR A 437 3.39 56.05 -6.80
CA THR A 437 4.71 56.03 -7.42
C THR A 437 4.73 56.90 -8.69
N THR A 438 5.77 57.74 -8.88
CA THR A 438 5.84 58.77 -9.95
C THR A 438 6.13 58.21 -11.36
N GLU A 439 5.65 58.92 -12.37
CA GLU A 439 5.76 58.96 -13.85
C GLU A 439 6.30 57.77 -14.71
N GLU A 440 7.12 56.87 -14.24
CA GLU A 440 7.49 55.63 -15.00
C GLU A 440 6.47 54.49 -14.83
N ALA A 441 5.36 54.74 -14.17
CA ALA A 441 4.45 53.74 -13.58
C ALA A 441 3.17 53.46 -14.38
N ALA A 442 2.92 54.05 -15.55
CA ALA A 442 1.65 53.81 -16.24
C ALA A 442 1.38 52.34 -16.56
N SER A 443 2.40 51.61 -17.03
CA SER A 443 2.26 50.14 -17.27
C SER A 443 2.15 49.32 -16.00
N GLN A 444 2.78 49.74 -14.89
CA GLN A 444 2.67 49.09 -13.58
C GLN A 444 1.31 49.35 -12.97
N MET A 445 0.76 50.56 -13.09
CA MET A 445 -0.57 50.91 -12.62
C MET A 445 -1.66 50.15 -13.39
N ASP A 446 -1.55 50.03 -14.71
CA ASP A 446 -2.50 49.25 -15.51
C ASP A 446 -2.48 47.77 -15.13
N LEU A 447 -1.30 47.22 -14.89
CA LEU A 447 -1.17 45.85 -14.42
C LEU A 447 -1.75 45.64 -13.00
N ALA A 448 -1.49 46.56 -12.07
CA ALA A 448 -2.04 46.53 -10.72
C ALA A 448 -3.57 46.60 -10.74
N LYS A 449 -4.15 47.50 -11.57
CA LYS A 449 -5.59 47.61 -11.77
C LYS A 449 -6.21 46.33 -12.32
N LEU A 450 -5.60 45.70 -13.32
CA LEU A 450 -6.07 44.43 -13.87
C LEU A 450 -5.98 43.28 -12.87
N LYS A 451 -4.94 43.24 -12.05
CA LYS A 451 -4.83 42.27 -10.95
C LYS A 451 -5.94 42.45 -9.92
N TRP A 452 -6.24 43.69 -9.55
CA TRP A 452 -7.31 44.00 -8.62
C TRP A 452 -8.69 43.62 -9.19
N GLU A 453 -8.97 43.95 -10.46
CA GLU A 453 -10.19 43.52 -11.15
C GLU A 453 -10.32 41.99 -11.17
N ALA A 454 -9.23 41.29 -11.44
CA ALA A 454 -9.20 39.83 -11.48
C ALA A 454 -9.46 39.22 -10.08
N ALA A 455 -8.85 39.76 -9.04
CA ALA A 455 -9.06 39.28 -7.65
C ALA A 455 -10.51 39.50 -7.19
N ARG A 456 -11.11 40.65 -7.52
CA ARG A 456 -12.53 40.91 -7.22
C ARG A 456 -13.49 40.01 -8.00
N ALA A 457 -13.19 39.75 -9.26
CA ALA A 457 -13.99 38.83 -10.08
C ALA A 457 -13.90 37.40 -9.53
N GLU A 458 -12.74 36.99 -9.10
CA GLU A 458 -12.51 35.67 -8.45
C GLU A 458 -13.28 35.57 -7.12
N HIS A 459 -13.22 36.59 -6.26
CA HIS A 459 -13.98 36.63 -5.01
C HIS A 459 -15.47 36.46 -5.24
N LYS A 460 -16.06 37.26 -6.17
CA LYS A 460 -17.47 37.13 -6.53
C LYS A 460 -17.81 35.75 -7.09
N SER A 461 -16.90 35.13 -7.84
CA SER A 461 -17.08 33.81 -8.38
C SER A 461 -17.11 32.75 -7.26
N VAL A 462 -16.22 32.84 -6.26
CA VAL A 462 -16.20 31.94 -5.10
C VAL A 462 -17.51 32.06 -4.30
N GLU A 463 -17.97 33.30 -4.00
CA GLU A 463 -19.24 33.55 -3.30
C GLU A 463 -20.44 32.93 -4.04
N ALA A 464 -20.56 33.19 -5.32
CA ALA A 464 -21.68 32.70 -6.13
C ALA A 464 -21.63 31.15 -6.27
N THR A 465 -20.44 30.57 -6.39
CA THR A 465 -20.27 29.14 -6.49
C THR A 465 -20.64 28.44 -5.17
N ILE A 466 -20.22 28.99 -4.03
CA ILE A 466 -20.60 28.47 -2.70
C ILE A 466 -22.13 28.49 -2.55
N ALA A 467 -22.80 29.58 -2.88
CA ALA A 467 -24.25 29.67 -2.79
C ALA A 467 -24.97 28.63 -3.68
N ALA A 468 -24.48 28.44 -4.91
CA ALA A 468 -25.00 27.44 -5.83
C ALA A 468 -24.76 25.99 -5.31
N ASP A 469 -23.56 25.71 -4.79
CA ASP A 469 -23.20 24.41 -4.22
C ASP A 469 -24.00 24.09 -2.96
N GLN A 470 -24.19 25.06 -2.05
CA GLN A 470 -25.04 24.88 -0.88
C GLN A 470 -26.47 24.51 -1.27
N PHE A 471 -27.04 25.16 -2.26
CA PHE A 471 -28.37 24.80 -2.77
C PHE A 471 -28.37 23.39 -3.38
N ARG A 472 -27.42 23.07 -4.25
CA ARG A 472 -27.29 21.78 -4.93
C ARG A 472 -27.18 20.62 -3.94
N PHE A 473 -26.33 20.76 -2.93
CA PHE A 473 -26.08 19.72 -1.93
C PHE A 473 -27.25 19.54 -0.95
N ALA A 474 -27.94 20.63 -0.60
CA ALA A 474 -29.13 20.56 0.24
C ALA A 474 -30.37 20.03 -0.50
N ASN A 475 -30.40 20.09 -1.83
CA ASN A 475 -31.53 19.73 -2.67
C ASN A 475 -31.11 18.82 -3.85
N PRO A 476 -30.70 17.58 -3.60
CA PRO A 476 -30.27 16.67 -4.67
C PRO A 476 -31.37 16.51 -5.74
N GLY A 477 -31.01 16.63 -7.01
CA GLY A 477 -31.92 16.50 -8.14
C GLY A 477 -32.80 17.74 -8.44
N LYS A 478 -32.76 18.79 -7.60
CA LYS A 478 -33.44 20.06 -7.88
C LYS A 478 -32.49 21.07 -8.55
N SER A 479 -33.04 21.94 -9.41
CA SER A 479 -32.31 23.01 -10.04
C SER A 479 -32.78 24.37 -9.50
N ASN A 480 -31.84 25.29 -9.32
CA ASN A 480 -32.09 26.71 -9.11
C ASN A 480 -31.35 27.46 -10.21
N GLU A 481 -32.07 27.74 -11.29
CA GLU A 481 -31.45 28.30 -12.51
C GLU A 481 -30.77 29.66 -12.28
N ASP A 482 -31.33 30.50 -11.42
CA ASP A 482 -30.76 31.84 -11.14
C ASP A 482 -29.42 31.72 -10.38
N LEU A 483 -29.35 30.88 -9.35
CA LEU A 483 -28.10 30.63 -8.63
C LEU A 483 -27.04 29.99 -9.54
N PHE A 484 -27.42 28.99 -10.31
CA PHE A 484 -26.49 28.29 -11.20
C PHE A 484 -26.01 29.19 -12.33
N ARG A 485 -26.88 29.99 -12.90
CA ARG A 485 -26.55 31.00 -13.91
C ARG A 485 -25.62 32.07 -13.35
N THR A 486 -25.87 32.53 -12.13
CA THR A 486 -25.01 33.52 -11.45
C THR A 486 -23.61 32.93 -11.19
N ALA A 487 -23.52 31.71 -10.68
CA ALA A 487 -22.25 31.04 -10.50
C ALA A 487 -21.49 30.87 -11.82
N ALA A 488 -22.14 30.39 -12.86
CA ALA A 488 -21.52 30.21 -14.18
C ALA A 488 -21.05 31.57 -14.80
N LYS A 489 -21.85 32.64 -14.74
CA LYS A 489 -21.46 33.97 -15.24
C LYS A 489 -20.27 34.55 -14.48
N THR A 490 -20.24 34.42 -13.15
CA THR A 490 -19.15 34.95 -12.35
C THR A 490 -17.86 34.13 -12.56
N GLN A 491 -17.96 32.83 -12.77
CA GLN A 491 -16.81 31.97 -13.15
C GLN A 491 -16.20 32.40 -14.48
N VAL A 492 -17.04 32.61 -15.49
CA VAL A 492 -16.59 33.14 -16.79
C VAL A 492 -15.92 34.52 -16.64
N ALA A 493 -16.52 35.42 -15.86
CA ALA A 493 -15.97 36.76 -15.62
C ALA A 493 -14.59 36.69 -14.93
N ALA A 494 -14.42 35.80 -13.95
CA ALA A 494 -13.13 35.58 -13.27
C ALA A 494 -12.05 35.08 -14.24
N VAL A 495 -12.37 34.09 -15.10
CA VAL A 495 -11.43 33.57 -16.10
C VAL A 495 -11.04 34.65 -17.10
N LEU A 496 -11.98 35.45 -17.57
CA LEU A 496 -11.72 36.55 -18.51
C LEU A 496 -10.83 37.62 -17.89
N ALA A 497 -11.09 38.01 -16.63
CA ALA A 497 -10.28 39.00 -15.92
C ALA A 497 -8.85 38.49 -15.70
N ARG A 498 -8.66 37.24 -15.24
CA ARG A 498 -7.36 36.60 -15.07
C ARG A 498 -6.60 36.52 -16.40
N SER A 499 -7.26 36.13 -17.47
CA SER A 499 -6.65 36.06 -18.81
C SER A 499 -6.07 37.41 -19.30
N LYS A 500 -6.65 38.53 -18.90
CA LYS A 500 -6.10 39.86 -19.19
C LYS A 500 -4.75 40.06 -18.49
N VAL A 501 -4.66 39.72 -17.20
CA VAL A 501 -3.43 39.83 -16.42
C VAL A 501 -2.31 38.93 -17.00
N GLU A 502 -2.61 37.68 -17.28
CA GLU A 502 -1.61 36.70 -17.77
C GLU A 502 -1.09 37.05 -19.17
N ARG A 503 -1.88 37.73 -20.00
CA ARG A 503 -1.46 38.18 -21.33
C ARG A 503 -0.43 39.30 -21.28
N LEU A 504 -0.38 40.08 -20.22
CA LEU A 504 0.64 41.12 -20.01
C LEU A 504 1.96 40.57 -19.46
N GLY A 505 1.95 39.38 -18.91
CA GLY A 505 3.16 38.72 -18.40
C GLY A 505 4.20 38.43 -19.49
N THR A 506 5.41 38.09 -19.11
CA THR A 506 6.54 37.78 -20.03
C THR A 506 6.56 36.32 -20.50
N ASP A 507 5.92 35.41 -19.77
CA ASP A 507 5.92 33.98 -20.02
C ASP A 507 5.04 33.61 -21.23
N ALA A 508 5.67 33.14 -22.30
CA ALA A 508 4.99 32.77 -23.55
C ALA A 508 4.02 31.59 -23.36
N LYS A 509 4.35 30.63 -22.49
CA LYS A 509 3.51 29.47 -22.20
C LYS A 509 2.22 29.91 -21.48
N LYS A 510 2.34 30.80 -20.49
CA LYS A 510 1.20 31.36 -19.78
C LYS A 510 0.33 32.20 -20.69
N LYS A 511 0.93 32.99 -21.59
CA LYS A 511 0.18 33.75 -22.60
C LYS A 511 -0.65 32.86 -23.54
N LYS A 512 -0.08 31.71 -23.97
CA LYS A 512 -0.80 30.75 -24.80
C LYS A 512 -1.97 30.15 -24.03
N ALA A 513 -1.74 29.66 -22.83
CA ALA A 513 -2.78 29.10 -21.96
C ALA A 513 -3.90 30.12 -21.67
N ALA A 514 -3.57 31.39 -21.43
CA ALA A 514 -4.52 32.45 -21.21
C ALA A 514 -5.41 32.74 -22.45
N ARG A 515 -4.85 32.64 -23.65
CA ARG A 515 -5.64 32.79 -24.91
C ARG A 515 -6.64 31.63 -25.06
N GLU A 516 -6.22 30.40 -24.79
CA GLU A 516 -7.09 29.23 -24.85
C GLU A 516 -8.19 29.28 -23.78
N ALA A 517 -7.85 29.68 -22.54
CA ALA A 517 -8.80 29.85 -21.45
C ALA A 517 -9.84 30.95 -21.79
N LYS A 518 -9.39 32.08 -22.36
CA LYS A 518 -10.29 33.15 -22.82
C LYS A 518 -11.27 32.63 -23.85
N LYS A 519 -10.80 31.92 -24.89
CA LYS A 519 -11.66 31.38 -25.94
C LYS A 519 -12.74 30.45 -25.37
N LYS A 520 -12.33 29.50 -24.49
CA LYS A 520 -13.27 28.58 -23.81
C LYS A 520 -14.29 29.32 -22.95
N ALA A 521 -13.86 30.39 -22.26
CA ALA A 521 -14.76 31.21 -21.44
C ALA A 521 -15.79 31.96 -22.28
N GLU A 522 -15.40 32.53 -23.45
CA GLU A 522 -16.30 33.21 -24.40
C GLU A 522 -17.30 32.21 -25.02
N GLU A 523 -16.86 31.01 -25.38
CA GLU A 523 -17.72 29.93 -25.86
C GLU A 523 -18.75 29.52 -24.78
N ARG A 524 -18.33 29.43 -23.53
CA ARG A 524 -19.21 29.11 -22.40
C ARG A 524 -20.22 30.23 -22.15
N LEU A 525 -19.83 31.48 -22.24
CA LEU A 525 -20.74 32.61 -22.13
C LEU A 525 -21.86 32.55 -23.20
N ALA A 526 -21.48 32.26 -24.44
CA ALA A 526 -22.43 32.10 -25.54
C ALA A 526 -23.40 30.90 -25.32
N GLN A 527 -22.96 29.84 -24.64
CA GLN A 527 -23.83 28.72 -24.26
C GLN A 527 -24.81 29.08 -23.15
N LEU A 528 -24.38 29.88 -22.17
CA LEU A 528 -25.25 30.42 -21.12
C LEU A 528 -26.35 31.29 -21.68
N ASP A 529 -26.05 32.11 -22.70
CA ASP A 529 -27.03 32.97 -23.39
C ASP A 529 -28.05 32.14 -24.20
N LYS A 530 -27.69 30.91 -24.61
CA LYS A 530 -28.57 29.95 -25.27
C LYS A 530 -29.38 29.06 -24.30
N GLY A 531 -29.33 29.35 -23.01
CA GLY A 531 -30.11 28.62 -21.97
C GLY A 531 -29.44 27.37 -21.36
N LYS A 532 -28.20 27.02 -21.75
CA LYS A 532 -27.45 25.96 -21.09
C LYS A 532 -26.78 26.49 -19.81
N VAL A 533 -27.40 26.20 -18.67
CA VAL A 533 -26.92 26.69 -17.38
C VAL A 533 -26.15 25.59 -16.67
N GLU A 534 -24.83 25.58 -16.84
CA GLU A 534 -23.91 24.70 -16.13
C GLU A 534 -22.85 25.54 -15.41
N TYR A 535 -22.55 25.19 -14.16
CA TYR A 535 -21.46 25.79 -13.41
C TYR A 535 -20.58 24.72 -12.83
N ASP A 536 -19.30 25.01 -12.60
CA ASP A 536 -18.39 24.12 -11.93
C ASP A 536 -18.53 24.31 -10.42
N SER A 537 -18.73 23.22 -9.68
CA SER A 537 -18.67 23.24 -8.21
C SER A 537 -17.32 23.76 -7.72
N LEU A 538 -17.28 24.27 -6.49
CA LEU A 538 -16.07 24.82 -5.90
C LEU A 538 -14.93 23.82 -5.99
N ARG A 539 -13.88 24.17 -6.73
CA ARG A 539 -12.72 23.31 -6.94
C ARG A 539 -11.78 23.43 -5.73
N VAL A 540 -11.92 22.50 -4.80
CA VAL A 540 -11.16 22.47 -3.55
C VAL A 540 -10.21 21.28 -3.42
N THR A 541 -10.15 20.47 -4.46
CA THR A 541 -9.28 19.29 -4.51
C THR A 541 -8.44 19.28 -5.78
N ARG A 542 -7.29 18.60 -5.73
CA ARG A 542 -6.48 18.36 -6.90
C ARG A 542 -6.16 16.88 -6.99
N LYS A 543 -6.55 16.25 -8.09
CA LYS A 543 -6.11 14.87 -8.39
C LYS A 543 -4.61 14.88 -8.73
N ALA A 544 -3.89 13.86 -8.33
CA ALA A 544 -2.47 13.75 -8.66
C ALA A 544 -2.22 13.60 -10.17
N LEU A 545 -3.26 13.25 -10.96
CA LEU A 545 -3.24 13.12 -12.41
C LEU A 545 -3.34 14.44 -13.18
N GLU A 546 -3.64 15.57 -12.53
CA GLU A 546 -3.63 16.89 -13.16
C GLU A 546 -2.22 17.48 -13.12
#